data_097c4677f42aa653c5739e75d7609a55
#
_entry.id   097c4677f42aa653c5739e75d7609a55
#
_cell.length_a   1.000
_cell.length_b   1.000
_cell.length_c   1.000
_cell.angle_alpha   90.00
_cell.angle_beta   90.00
_cell.angle_gamma   90.00
#
_symmetry.space_group_name_H-M   'P 1'
#
loop_
_entity.id
_entity.type
_entity.pdbx_description
1 polymer ?
#
loop_
_entity_poly.entity_id
_entity_poly.type
_entity_poly.pdbx_seq_one_letter_code
_entity_poly.pdbx_strand_id
1 'polypeptide(L)'
;MQQTPEQLQQLVAPIALYPDSLVAQILAASTFPEQVVEADRWLQENPGLKGEALAQSADQQPWDPSVKALTAFPSVLANMDKNLSWTSSLGDAYYNQEQDVMDAVQTMRHRAEAAGTLQSTPQQTVTTQGPTVIVEPANPEIVYVPAYDPWVVYGAPILPWPGWYEYPGIWYGGPYLSWGVGFGIGFYSGFGWGWGGWGFDWPGRYVVYRHGHYYSGSRTFYNRSSFYRGGGGPGGARETYNRPGTSVKPFQGDTRAARGYAEPRDPRGMRSGAFSGYERGGDARGFSERGRASFGGGGARGGGGRGGGGRRP
;
A
#
# COMPACT_ATOMS: atom_id res chain seq x y z
N MET A 1 6.14 -12.13 6.63
CA MET A 1 7.43 -12.14 7.36
C MET A 1 7.63 -10.75 7.94
N GLN A 2 8.35 -10.62 9.07
CA GLN A 2 8.78 -9.29 9.51
C GLN A 2 9.77 -8.71 8.52
N GLN A 3 9.66 -7.40 8.25
CA GLN A 3 10.63 -6.66 7.45
C GLN A 3 11.88 -6.38 8.26
N THR A 4 13.06 -6.43 7.63
CA THR A 4 14.31 -6.00 8.26
C THR A 4 14.37 -4.48 8.40
N PRO A 5 15.23 -3.91 9.26
CA PRO A 5 15.40 -2.46 9.35
C PRO A 5 15.71 -1.81 8.00
N GLU A 6 16.54 -2.43 7.16
CA GLU A 6 16.89 -1.94 5.82
C GLU A 6 15.67 -1.96 4.88
N GLN A 7 14.85 -3.00 4.94
CA GLN A 7 13.60 -3.09 4.17
C GLN A 7 12.59 -2.03 4.63
N LEU A 8 12.49 -1.78 5.94
CA LEU A 8 11.64 -0.71 6.48
C LEU A 8 12.13 0.67 6.03
N GLN A 9 13.45 0.92 6.00
CA GLN A 9 14.02 2.16 5.47
C GLN A 9 13.66 2.35 3.99
N GLN A 10 13.80 1.31 3.16
CA GLN A 10 13.36 1.36 1.76
C GLN A 10 11.87 1.63 1.64
N LEU A 11 11.06 1.04 2.50
CA LEU A 11 9.61 1.15 2.48
C LEU A 11 9.13 2.54 2.85
N VAL A 12 9.75 3.19 3.84
CA VAL A 12 9.37 4.55 4.29
C VAL A 12 10.08 5.66 3.50
N ALA A 13 11.15 5.35 2.75
CA ALA A 13 11.92 6.35 2.02
C ALA A 13 11.08 7.32 1.18
N PRO A 14 10.01 6.88 0.47
CA PRO A 14 9.19 7.79 -0.34
C PRO A 14 8.39 8.84 0.46
N ILE A 15 8.25 8.67 1.78
CA ILE A 15 7.39 9.51 2.61
C ILE A 15 8.08 10.10 3.86
N ALA A 16 9.24 9.61 4.23
CA ALA A 16 9.89 9.96 5.51
C ALA A 16 10.16 11.46 5.69
N LEU A 17 10.32 12.22 4.60
CA LEU A 17 10.60 13.66 4.62
C LEU A 17 9.34 14.54 4.56
N TYR A 18 8.16 13.94 4.54
CA TYR A 18 6.90 14.68 4.61
C TYR A 18 6.65 15.19 6.04
N PRO A 19 5.82 16.22 6.20
CA PRO A 19 5.38 16.69 7.52
C PRO A 19 4.75 15.57 8.36
N ASP A 20 4.97 15.61 9.66
CA ASP A 20 4.59 14.55 10.60
C ASP A 20 3.13 14.11 10.47
N SER A 21 2.20 15.07 10.44
CA SER A 21 0.76 14.74 10.31
C SER A 21 0.44 14.04 9.00
N LEU A 22 1.15 14.36 7.89
CA LEU A 22 0.93 13.71 6.61
C LEU A 22 1.49 12.28 6.61
N VAL A 23 2.68 12.07 7.19
CA VAL A 23 3.24 10.71 7.35
C VAL A 23 2.31 9.85 8.21
N ALA A 24 1.78 10.40 9.31
CA ALA A 24 0.83 9.71 10.17
C ALA A 24 -0.45 9.28 9.41
N GLN A 25 -1.00 10.19 8.59
CA GLN A 25 -2.16 9.88 7.74
C GLN A 25 -1.85 8.78 6.71
N ILE A 26 -0.69 8.84 6.05
CA ILE A 26 -0.26 7.84 5.06
C ILE A 26 -0.08 6.47 5.71
N LEU A 27 0.59 6.39 6.86
CA LEU A 27 0.78 5.14 7.58
C LEU A 27 -0.56 4.51 7.99
N ALA A 28 -1.47 5.31 8.54
CA ALA A 28 -2.81 4.85 8.89
C ALA A 28 -3.60 4.40 7.66
N ALA A 29 -3.66 5.23 6.60
CA ALA A 29 -4.40 4.95 5.37
C ALA A 29 -3.85 3.74 4.60
N SER A 30 -2.54 3.48 4.67
CA SER A 30 -1.92 2.31 4.04
C SER A 30 -2.46 0.98 4.58
N THR A 31 -3.09 0.99 5.75
CA THR A 31 -3.77 -0.19 6.31
C THR A 31 -5.13 -0.48 5.64
N PHE A 32 -5.64 0.45 4.80
CA PHE A 32 -6.89 0.34 4.04
C PHE A 32 -6.64 0.51 2.54
N PRO A 33 -5.81 -0.34 1.90
CA PRO A 33 -5.42 -0.15 0.49
C PRO A 33 -6.61 -0.12 -0.47
N GLU A 34 -7.69 -0.85 -0.18
CA GLU A 34 -8.93 -0.82 -0.95
C GLU A 34 -9.61 0.55 -0.90
N GLN A 35 -9.65 1.20 0.28
CA GLN A 35 -10.24 2.53 0.42
C GLN A 35 -9.37 3.61 -0.24
N VAL A 36 -8.04 3.44 -0.26
CA VAL A 36 -7.12 4.33 -0.99
C VAL A 36 -7.47 4.33 -2.48
N VAL A 37 -7.66 3.16 -3.09
CA VAL A 37 -8.08 3.01 -4.48
C VAL A 37 -9.45 3.65 -4.74
N GLU A 38 -10.41 3.40 -3.85
CA GLU A 38 -11.76 3.97 -3.95
C GLU A 38 -11.72 5.50 -3.89
N ALA A 39 -10.96 6.05 -2.94
CA ALA A 39 -10.86 7.49 -2.75
C ALA A 39 -10.15 8.19 -3.92
N ASP A 40 -9.10 7.60 -4.49
CA ASP A 40 -8.42 8.16 -5.67
C ASP A 40 -9.37 8.19 -6.89
N ARG A 41 -10.08 7.10 -7.14
CA ARG A 41 -11.10 7.06 -8.22
C ARG A 41 -12.20 8.07 -8.01
N TRP A 42 -12.70 8.17 -6.78
CA TRP A 42 -13.74 9.14 -6.44
C TRP A 42 -13.27 10.58 -6.67
N LEU A 43 -12.02 10.93 -6.36
CA LEU A 43 -11.44 12.24 -6.68
C LEU A 43 -11.37 12.48 -8.20
N GLN A 44 -10.99 11.47 -8.98
CA GLN A 44 -10.93 11.54 -10.44
C GLN A 44 -12.33 11.73 -11.07
N GLU A 45 -13.36 11.13 -10.49
CA GLU A 45 -14.75 11.28 -10.92
C GLU A 45 -15.36 12.63 -10.51
N ASN A 46 -14.76 13.31 -9.51
CA ASN A 46 -15.25 14.58 -8.96
C ASN A 46 -14.23 15.74 -9.07
N PRO A 47 -13.65 16.03 -10.24
CA PRO A 47 -12.54 16.98 -10.40
C PRO A 47 -12.92 18.43 -10.07
N GLY A 48 -14.22 18.72 -10.00
CA GLY A 48 -14.76 20.03 -9.64
C GLY A 48 -14.81 20.31 -8.14
N LEU A 49 -14.72 19.28 -7.29
CA LEU A 49 -14.77 19.44 -5.85
C LEU A 49 -13.43 20.00 -5.33
N LYS A 50 -13.48 21.10 -4.57
CA LYS A 50 -12.28 21.74 -3.98
C LYS A 50 -12.64 22.37 -2.64
N GLY A 51 -11.62 22.55 -1.79
CA GLY A 51 -11.76 23.23 -0.51
C GLY A 51 -12.87 22.63 0.36
N GLU A 52 -13.78 23.49 0.84
CA GLU A 52 -14.86 23.10 1.75
C GLU A 52 -15.83 22.08 1.13
N ALA A 53 -16.19 22.24 -0.17
CA ALA A 53 -17.07 21.29 -0.86
C ALA A 53 -16.46 19.90 -0.96
N LEU A 54 -15.15 19.81 -1.17
CA LEU A 54 -14.42 18.55 -1.15
C LEU A 54 -14.46 17.93 0.26
N ALA A 55 -14.17 18.73 1.29
CA ALA A 55 -14.18 18.27 2.68
C ALA A 55 -15.55 17.72 3.10
N GLN A 56 -16.64 18.46 2.82
CA GLN A 56 -18.01 18.03 3.12
C GLN A 56 -18.38 16.73 2.39
N SER A 57 -17.99 16.60 1.12
CA SER A 57 -18.29 15.42 0.32
C SER A 57 -17.47 14.21 0.76
N ALA A 58 -16.20 14.40 1.15
CA ALA A 58 -15.34 13.34 1.70
C ALA A 58 -15.84 12.86 3.07
N ASP A 59 -16.42 13.76 3.89
CA ASP A 59 -16.98 13.40 5.20
C ASP A 59 -18.12 12.39 5.08
N GLN A 60 -18.91 12.45 4.01
CA GLN A 60 -20.01 11.53 3.77
C GLN A 60 -19.56 10.13 3.31
N GLN A 61 -18.30 9.95 2.96
CA GLN A 61 -17.79 8.66 2.51
C GLN A 61 -17.59 7.69 3.70
N PRO A 62 -17.75 6.39 3.49
CA PRO A 62 -17.62 5.38 4.56
C PRO A 62 -16.15 5.01 4.88
N TRP A 63 -15.20 5.86 4.49
CA TRP A 63 -13.76 5.58 4.61
C TRP A 63 -13.25 5.85 6.03
N ASP A 64 -12.11 5.21 6.32
CA ASP A 64 -11.34 5.52 7.53
C ASP A 64 -10.97 7.02 7.58
N PRO A 65 -10.91 7.62 8.78
CA PRO A 65 -10.48 9.01 8.94
C PRO A 65 -9.19 9.38 8.23
N SER A 66 -8.21 8.48 8.17
CA SER A 66 -6.92 8.71 7.49
C SER A 66 -7.08 8.82 5.98
N VAL A 67 -7.92 8.00 5.37
CA VAL A 67 -8.22 8.06 3.93
C VAL A 67 -8.98 9.33 3.58
N LYS A 68 -9.98 9.72 4.41
CA LYS A 68 -10.67 11.02 4.27
C LYS A 68 -9.68 12.18 4.31
N ALA A 69 -8.74 12.17 5.26
CA ALA A 69 -7.73 13.22 5.39
C ALA A 69 -6.83 13.33 4.15
N LEU A 70 -6.48 12.21 3.54
CA LEU A 70 -5.66 12.20 2.33
C LEU A 70 -6.35 12.74 1.09
N THR A 71 -7.69 12.92 1.08
CA THR A 71 -8.39 13.61 -0.03
C THR A 71 -7.94 15.07 -0.19
N ALA A 72 -7.37 15.67 0.87
CA ALA A 72 -6.71 16.98 0.80
C ALA A 72 -5.44 16.98 -0.06
N PHE A 73 -4.84 15.82 -0.30
CA PHE A 73 -3.56 15.62 -0.99
C PHE A 73 -3.71 14.67 -2.18
N PRO A 74 -4.38 15.07 -3.27
CA PRO A 74 -4.70 14.18 -4.38
C PRO A 74 -3.48 13.49 -4.99
N SER A 75 -2.34 14.17 -5.09
CA SER A 75 -1.10 13.60 -5.64
C SER A 75 -0.52 12.51 -4.74
N VAL A 76 -0.65 12.63 -3.41
CA VAL A 76 -0.23 11.59 -2.47
C VAL A 76 -1.13 10.37 -2.58
N LEU A 77 -2.44 10.59 -2.59
CA LEU A 77 -3.42 9.51 -2.71
C LEU A 77 -3.26 8.74 -4.03
N ALA A 78 -3.12 9.46 -5.14
CA ALA A 78 -2.88 8.86 -6.46
C ALA A 78 -1.53 8.11 -6.55
N ASN A 79 -0.48 8.59 -5.86
CA ASN A 79 0.77 7.84 -5.75
C ASN A 79 0.56 6.53 -4.97
N MET A 80 -0.22 6.54 -3.90
CA MET A 80 -0.52 5.35 -3.11
C MET A 80 -1.33 4.34 -3.92
N ASP A 81 -2.31 4.78 -4.74
CA ASP A 81 -3.06 3.92 -5.65
C ASP A 81 -2.16 3.33 -6.74
N LYS A 82 -1.37 4.16 -7.42
CA LYS A 82 -0.44 3.71 -8.46
C LYS A 82 0.59 2.70 -7.94
N ASN A 83 1.06 2.88 -6.71
CA ASN A 83 2.02 2.03 -6.04
C ASN A 83 1.34 1.09 -5.03
N LEU A 84 0.22 0.48 -5.39
CA LEU A 84 -0.64 -0.28 -4.46
C LEU A 84 0.10 -1.44 -3.77
N SER A 85 1.04 -2.10 -4.43
CA SER A 85 1.88 -3.13 -3.83
C SER A 85 2.77 -2.57 -2.71
N TRP A 86 3.36 -1.40 -2.94
CA TRP A 86 4.12 -0.67 -1.92
C TRP A 86 3.20 -0.19 -0.79
N THR A 87 2.06 0.41 -1.10
CA THR A 87 1.05 0.86 -0.12
C THR A 87 0.61 -0.28 0.78
N SER A 88 0.29 -1.43 0.21
CA SER A 88 -0.10 -2.62 0.97
C SER A 88 1.05 -3.16 1.84
N SER A 89 2.29 -3.13 1.35
CA SER A 89 3.46 -3.53 2.13
C SER A 89 3.73 -2.57 3.29
N LEU A 90 3.53 -1.27 3.08
CA LEU A 90 3.64 -0.25 4.11
C LEU A 90 2.56 -0.46 5.19
N GLY A 91 1.32 -0.73 4.77
CA GLY A 91 0.21 -1.02 5.68
C GLY A 91 0.44 -2.28 6.51
N ASP A 92 0.93 -3.36 5.91
CA ASP A 92 1.27 -4.59 6.64
C ASP A 92 2.42 -4.36 7.63
N ALA A 93 3.46 -3.61 7.24
CA ALA A 93 4.57 -3.26 8.12
C ALA A 93 4.10 -2.38 9.29
N TYR A 94 3.35 -1.33 9.01
CA TYR A 94 2.80 -0.45 10.05
C TYR A 94 1.88 -1.22 11.01
N TYR A 95 0.99 -2.07 10.52
CA TYR A 95 0.06 -2.85 11.33
C TYR A 95 0.77 -3.86 12.25
N ASN A 96 1.90 -4.43 11.84
CA ASN A 96 2.57 -5.52 12.54
C ASN A 96 3.90 -5.12 13.21
N GLN A 97 4.52 -4.00 12.81
CA GLN A 97 5.84 -3.52 13.23
C GLN A 97 5.84 -1.99 13.41
N GLU A 98 4.78 -1.42 14.00
CA GLU A 98 4.58 0.01 14.12
C GLU A 98 5.83 0.74 14.65
N GLN A 99 6.39 0.26 15.76
CA GLN A 99 7.57 0.87 16.39
C GLN A 99 8.80 0.86 15.48
N ASP A 100 9.02 -0.26 14.75
CA ASP A 100 10.15 -0.38 13.82
C ASP A 100 9.98 0.53 12.60
N VAL A 101 8.74 0.73 12.13
CA VAL A 101 8.41 1.68 11.06
C VAL A 101 8.72 3.12 11.52
N MET A 102 8.37 3.48 12.76
CA MET A 102 8.65 4.80 13.32
C MET A 102 10.17 5.04 13.46
N ASP A 103 10.91 4.03 13.93
CA ASP A 103 12.37 4.07 14.01
C ASP A 103 13.01 4.21 12.61
N ALA A 104 12.44 3.56 11.59
CA ALA A 104 12.89 3.69 10.21
C ALA A 104 12.66 5.12 9.66
N VAL A 105 11.51 5.75 9.96
CA VAL A 105 11.26 7.15 9.58
C VAL A 105 12.30 8.08 10.19
N GLN A 106 12.61 7.94 11.50
CA GLN A 106 13.63 8.75 12.16
C GLN A 106 15.03 8.51 11.58
N THR A 107 15.38 7.25 11.32
CA THR A 107 16.66 6.90 10.69
C THR A 107 16.82 7.60 9.34
N MET A 108 15.77 7.62 8.52
CA MET A 108 15.81 8.29 7.21
C MET A 108 15.92 9.81 7.35
N ARG A 109 15.21 10.41 8.30
CA ARG A 109 15.32 11.86 8.60
C ARG A 109 16.74 12.25 9.03
N HIS A 110 17.35 11.50 9.95
CA HIS A 110 18.75 11.76 10.35
C HIS A 110 19.73 11.63 9.20
N ARG A 111 19.52 10.66 8.29
CA ARG A 111 20.35 10.54 7.08
C ARG A 111 20.20 11.77 6.18
N ALA A 112 18.98 12.28 6.01
CA ALA A 112 18.71 13.48 5.20
C ALA A 112 19.26 14.76 5.86
N GLU A 113 19.20 14.90 7.19
CA GLU A 113 19.87 15.99 7.93
C GLU A 113 21.39 15.94 7.73
N ALA A 114 22.01 14.76 7.91
CA ALA A 114 23.44 14.58 7.72
C ALA A 114 23.89 14.84 6.27
N ALA A 115 23.03 14.57 5.30
CA ALA A 115 23.25 14.90 3.90
C ALA A 115 23.00 16.39 3.57
N GLY A 116 22.43 17.17 4.51
CA GLY A 116 22.07 18.57 4.31
C GLY A 116 20.85 18.78 3.41
N THR A 117 20.08 17.73 3.14
CA THR A 117 18.89 17.78 2.28
C THR A 117 17.60 18.09 3.06
N LEU A 118 17.55 17.72 4.35
CA LEU A 118 16.43 18.04 5.23
C LEU A 118 16.80 19.26 6.10
N GLN A 119 16.17 20.40 5.83
CA GLN A 119 16.39 21.66 6.52
C GLN A 119 15.07 22.44 6.61
N SER A 120 15.01 23.41 7.53
CA SER A 120 13.94 24.39 7.52
C SER A 120 13.97 25.27 6.28
N THR A 121 12.82 25.50 5.68
CA THR A 121 12.60 26.32 4.50
C THR A 121 11.34 27.17 4.67
N PRO A 122 11.01 28.08 3.77
CA PRO A 122 9.71 28.76 3.82
C PRO A 122 8.48 27.84 3.76
N GLN A 123 8.66 26.56 3.37
CA GLN A 123 7.60 25.57 3.22
C GLN A 123 7.46 24.65 4.43
N GLN A 124 8.56 24.40 5.15
CA GLN A 124 8.58 23.50 6.30
C GLN A 124 9.50 23.98 7.41
N THR A 125 9.17 23.66 8.64
CA THR A 125 10.03 23.80 9.81
C THR A 125 10.56 22.43 10.20
N VAL A 126 11.89 22.31 10.33
CA VAL A 126 12.56 21.09 10.82
C VAL A 126 13.15 21.41 12.19
N THR A 127 12.77 20.63 13.18
CA THR A 127 13.22 20.80 14.57
C THR A 127 13.76 19.47 15.09
N THR A 128 14.96 19.48 15.67
CA THR A 128 15.56 18.30 16.30
C THR A 128 15.44 18.40 17.83
N GLN A 129 14.76 17.46 18.43
CA GLN A 129 14.56 17.35 19.88
C GLN A 129 15.17 16.03 20.40
N GLY A 130 16.38 16.10 20.93
CA GLY A 130 17.12 14.90 21.31
C GLY A 130 17.37 13.99 20.10
N PRO A 131 16.92 12.73 20.11
CA PRO A 131 17.06 11.83 18.98
C PRO A 131 15.96 11.95 17.93
N THR A 132 15.04 12.90 18.07
CA THR A 132 13.83 13.00 17.22
C THR A 132 13.92 14.20 16.30
N VAL A 133 13.75 13.96 15.01
CA VAL A 133 13.60 14.98 13.97
C VAL A 133 12.11 15.15 13.66
N ILE A 134 11.59 16.34 13.89
CA ILE A 134 10.19 16.73 13.70
C ILE A 134 10.11 17.60 12.44
N VAL A 135 9.17 17.30 11.56
CA VAL A 135 8.90 18.08 10.35
C VAL A 135 7.47 18.59 10.40
N GLU A 136 7.33 19.91 10.37
CA GLU A 136 6.03 20.59 10.43
C GLU A 136 5.90 21.58 9.27
N PRO A 137 4.67 21.91 8.81
CA PRO A 137 4.47 23.02 7.89
C PRO A 137 4.98 24.33 8.49
N ALA A 138 5.68 25.16 7.71
CA ALA A 138 6.08 26.50 8.15
C ALA A 138 4.85 27.45 8.33
N ASN A 139 3.78 27.19 7.57
CA ASN A 139 2.49 27.86 7.73
C ASN A 139 1.45 26.83 8.20
N PRO A 140 0.75 27.03 9.32
CA PRO A 140 -0.20 26.06 9.87
C PRO A 140 -1.45 25.84 8.98
N GLU A 141 -1.70 26.70 8.00
CA GLU A 141 -2.86 26.60 7.10
C GLU A 141 -2.52 25.99 5.74
N ILE A 142 -1.22 25.85 5.41
CA ILE A 142 -0.78 25.38 4.08
C ILE A 142 0.30 24.32 4.25
N VAL A 143 0.03 23.14 3.73
CA VAL A 143 1.00 22.05 3.68
C VAL A 143 1.62 21.96 2.30
N TYR A 144 2.93 21.94 2.25
CA TYR A 144 3.67 21.62 1.03
C TYR A 144 4.17 20.18 1.12
N VAL A 145 3.86 19.40 0.09
CA VAL A 145 4.39 18.04 -0.05
C VAL A 145 5.70 18.13 -0.82
N PRO A 146 6.85 17.77 -0.23
CA PRO A 146 8.12 17.80 -0.94
C PRO A 146 8.15 16.71 -2.03
N ALA A 147 8.60 17.08 -3.21
CA ALA A 147 8.94 16.15 -4.28
C ALA A 147 10.45 15.87 -4.24
N TYR A 148 10.85 14.61 -4.25
CA TYR A 148 12.24 14.18 -4.21
C TYR A 148 12.43 12.78 -4.79
N ASP A 149 13.68 12.45 -5.11
CA ASP A 149 14.05 11.06 -5.41
C ASP A 149 14.37 10.33 -4.09
N PRO A 150 13.52 9.39 -3.67
CA PRO A 150 13.68 8.71 -2.40
C PRO A 150 14.89 7.77 -2.32
N TRP A 151 15.59 7.59 -3.44
CA TRP A 151 16.72 6.67 -3.51
C TRP A 151 18.08 7.38 -3.43
N VAL A 152 18.09 8.72 -3.59
CA VAL A 152 19.33 9.51 -3.56
C VAL A 152 19.33 10.66 -2.55
N VAL A 153 18.16 11.16 -2.13
CA VAL A 153 18.01 12.32 -1.24
C VAL A 153 18.66 12.15 0.13
N TYR A 154 18.88 10.93 0.57
CA TYR A 154 19.43 10.59 1.88
C TYR A 154 20.95 10.52 1.92
N GLY A 155 21.64 11.13 0.99
CA GLY A 155 23.11 11.19 0.87
C GLY A 155 23.69 9.95 0.20
N ALA A 156 23.72 8.81 0.88
CA ALA A 156 24.10 7.56 0.23
C ALA A 156 22.91 6.93 -0.48
N PRO A 157 23.06 6.47 -1.74
CA PRO A 157 21.98 5.80 -2.46
C PRO A 157 21.45 4.56 -1.71
N ILE A 158 20.15 4.36 -1.76
CA ILE A 158 19.50 3.17 -1.23
C ILE A 158 18.79 2.41 -2.35
N LEU A 159 18.63 1.11 -2.18
CA LEU A 159 17.92 0.29 -3.16
C LEU A 159 16.44 0.65 -3.18
N PRO A 160 15.84 0.85 -4.36
CA PRO A 160 14.41 1.07 -4.49
C PRO A 160 13.58 -0.07 -3.90
N TRP A 161 12.42 0.27 -3.33
CA TRP A 161 11.43 -0.74 -2.99
C TRP A 161 10.95 -1.45 -4.27
N PRO A 162 10.93 -2.80 -4.31
CA PRO A 162 10.55 -3.54 -5.50
C PRO A 162 9.14 -3.18 -5.99
N GLY A 163 9.02 -2.78 -7.25
CA GLY A 163 7.74 -2.43 -7.86
C GLY A 163 7.21 -1.03 -7.50
N TRP A 164 8.04 -0.18 -6.86
CA TRP A 164 7.70 1.23 -6.70
C TRP A 164 7.99 2.00 -7.98
N TYR A 165 7.05 2.88 -8.37
CA TYR A 165 7.13 3.69 -9.57
C TYR A 165 7.03 5.17 -9.21
N GLU A 166 7.78 5.98 -9.94
CA GLU A 166 7.73 7.44 -9.85
C GLU A 166 6.34 7.98 -10.16
N TYR A 167 5.88 8.94 -9.35
CA TYR A 167 4.61 9.62 -9.57
C TYR A 167 4.84 11.11 -9.80
N PRO A 168 4.33 11.68 -10.90
CA PRO A 168 4.46 13.12 -11.19
C PRO A 168 3.90 13.99 -10.07
N GLY A 169 4.64 15.05 -9.70
CA GLY A 169 4.23 16.00 -8.67
C GLY A 169 4.72 15.71 -7.26
N ILE A 170 5.15 14.48 -6.97
CA ILE A 170 5.79 14.12 -5.71
C ILE A 170 7.17 13.45 -5.91
N TRP A 171 7.58 13.23 -7.14
CA TRP A 171 8.91 12.77 -7.49
C TRP A 171 9.71 13.88 -8.19
N TYR A 172 10.97 14.01 -7.85
CA TYR A 172 11.89 14.95 -8.45
C TYR A 172 13.29 14.33 -8.52
N GLY A 173 13.85 14.20 -9.71
CA GLY A 173 15.15 13.55 -9.95
C GLY A 173 16.31 14.44 -9.55
N GLY A 174 16.66 14.46 -8.28
CA GLY A 174 17.79 15.21 -7.76
C GLY A 174 18.04 14.89 -6.29
N PRO A 175 19.22 15.26 -5.76
CA PRO A 175 19.61 14.95 -4.38
C PRO A 175 19.07 15.98 -3.36
N TYR A 176 18.02 16.71 -3.67
CA TYR A 176 17.42 17.73 -2.81
C TYR A 176 15.89 17.72 -2.93
N LEU A 177 15.23 18.45 -2.02
CA LEU A 177 13.78 18.62 -2.05
C LEU A 177 13.37 19.68 -3.06
N SER A 178 12.32 19.40 -3.81
CA SER A 178 11.62 20.35 -4.67
C SER A 178 10.22 20.59 -4.12
N TRP A 179 9.68 21.79 -4.34
CA TRP A 179 8.41 22.20 -3.79
C TRP A 179 7.42 22.54 -4.90
N GLY A 180 6.26 21.90 -4.88
CA GLY A 180 5.13 22.19 -5.75
C GLY A 180 4.20 23.24 -5.15
N VAL A 181 2.93 23.17 -5.51
CA VAL A 181 1.87 23.99 -4.93
C VAL A 181 1.56 23.55 -3.50
N GLY A 182 1.23 24.52 -2.65
CA GLY A 182 0.78 24.21 -1.29
C GLY A 182 -0.70 23.77 -1.27
N PHE A 183 -1.02 22.87 -0.38
CA PHE A 183 -2.38 22.40 -0.14
C PHE A 183 -2.96 23.12 1.09
N GLY A 184 -4.07 23.86 0.89
CA GLY A 184 -4.80 24.49 1.98
C GLY A 184 -5.49 23.46 2.86
N ILE A 185 -5.19 23.46 4.16
CA ILE A 185 -5.75 22.51 5.13
C ILE A 185 -6.80 23.13 6.05
N GLY A 186 -6.96 24.46 6.03
CA GLY A 186 -7.88 25.19 6.89
C GLY A 186 -9.33 24.72 6.77
N PHE A 187 -9.78 24.35 5.56
CA PHE A 187 -11.13 23.83 5.31
C PHE A 187 -11.42 22.49 6.01
N TYR A 188 -10.39 21.74 6.39
CA TYR A 188 -10.53 20.46 7.05
C TYR A 188 -10.51 20.55 8.58
N SER A 189 -10.26 21.74 9.14
CA SER A 189 -10.15 21.93 10.58
C SER A 189 -11.46 21.68 11.34
N GLY A 190 -12.62 21.86 10.68
CA GLY A 190 -13.94 21.57 11.24
C GLY A 190 -14.29 20.09 11.35
N PHE A 191 -13.53 19.22 10.69
CA PHE A 191 -13.76 17.78 10.66
C PHE A 191 -12.80 17.09 11.64
N GLY A 192 -13.34 16.17 12.45
CA GLY A 192 -12.53 15.42 13.42
C GLY A 192 -11.42 14.56 12.79
N TRP A 193 -11.50 14.30 11.49
CA TRP A 193 -10.50 13.57 10.70
C TRP A 193 -9.50 14.50 10.01
N GLY A 194 -9.66 15.82 10.12
CA GLY A 194 -8.76 16.78 9.46
C GLY A 194 -7.34 16.80 10.00
N TRP A 195 -6.52 17.66 9.40
CA TRP A 195 -5.07 17.74 9.64
C TRP A 195 -4.67 17.77 11.10
N GLY A 196 -5.29 18.63 11.90
CA GLY A 196 -4.95 18.81 13.33
C GLY A 196 -5.27 17.63 14.23
N GLY A 197 -5.97 16.61 13.71
CA GLY A 197 -6.25 15.37 14.43
C GLY A 197 -5.11 14.36 14.41
N TRP A 198 -4.10 14.55 13.55
CA TRP A 198 -3.04 13.58 13.27
C TRP A 198 -1.67 14.05 13.70
N GLY A 199 -0.85 13.13 14.17
CA GLY A 199 0.52 13.37 14.57
C GLY A 199 1.20 12.11 15.08
N PHE A 200 2.31 12.30 15.79
CA PHE A 200 3.09 11.23 16.38
C PHE A 200 3.30 11.44 17.87
N ASP A 201 3.29 10.35 18.63
CA ASP A 201 4.01 10.23 19.88
C ASP A 201 5.36 9.56 19.58
N TRP A 202 6.40 10.39 19.36
CA TRP A 202 7.72 9.89 19.01
C TRP A 202 8.36 9.05 20.13
N PRO A 203 8.29 9.46 21.41
CA PRO A 203 8.77 8.63 22.52
C PRO A 203 8.06 7.27 22.62
N GLY A 204 6.74 7.26 22.42
CA GLY A 204 5.94 6.03 22.41
C GLY A 204 6.03 5.25 21.13
N ARG A 205 6.49 5.87 20.02
CA ARG A 205 6.62 5.29 18.69
C ARG A 205 5.29 4.78 18.12
N TYR A 206 4.28 5.66 18.11
CA TYR A 206 2.97 5.37 17.52
C TYR A 206 2.33 6.60 16.89
N VAL A 207 1.39 6.36 16.00
CA VAL A 207 0.55 7.41 15.40
C VAL A 207 -0.49 7.87 16.40
N VAL A 208 -0.62 9.19 16.54
CA VAL A 208 -1.67 9.82 17.34
C VAL A 208 -2.82 10.25 16.42
N TYR A 209 -4.04 9.91 16.81
CA TYR A 209 -5.26 10.43 16.22
C TYR A 209 -6.21 10.92 17.32
N ARG A 210 -6.65 12.19 17.22
CA ARG A 210 -7.55 12.82 18.20
C ARG A 210 -7.08 12.65 19.66
N HIS A 211 -5.79 12.92 19.89
CA HIS A 211 -5.11 12.84 21.20
C HIS A 211 -4.96 11.42 21.77
N GLY A 212 -5.26 10.39 21.02
CA GLY A 212 -5.07 8.99 21.43
C GLY A 212 -4.22 8.19 20.44
N HIS A 213 -3.71 7.05 20.89
CA HIS A 213 -3.04 6.10 20.00
C HIS A 213 -4.02 5.63 18.92
N TYR A 214 -3.63 5.75 17.65
CA TYR A 214 -4.43 5.27 16.54
C TYR A 214 -4.28 3.76 16.38
N TYR A 215 -5.38 3.04 16.48
CA TYR A 215 -5.44 1.61 16.19
C TYR A 215 -6.22 1.39 14.90
N SER A 216 -5.57 0.82 13.90
CA SER A 216 -6.23 0.51 12.64
C SER A 216 -7.35 -0.52 12.84
N GLY A 217 -8.55 -0.16 12.38
CA GLY A 217 -9.71 -1.07 12.31
C GLY A 217 -9.73 -1.92 11.04
N SER A 218 -8.66 -1.93 10.26
CA SER A 218 -8.58 -2.68 9.00
C SER A 218 -8.80 -4.18 9.21
N ARG A 219 -9.45 -4.80 8.24
CA ARG A 219 -9.64 -6.26 8.15
C ARG A 219 -8.74 -6.89 7.09
N THR A 220 -7.96 -6.07 6.39
CA THR A 220 -7.06 -6.49 5.30
C THR A 220 -5.84 -7.20 5.84
N PHE A 221 -5.33 -6.76 7.01
CA PHE A 221 -4.12 -7.31 7.61
C PHE A 221 -4.40 -8.13 8.85
N TYR A 222 -3.64 -9.21 9.03
CA TYR A 222 -3.70 -10.05 10.22
C TYR A 222 -2.63 -9.64 11.22
N ASN A 223 -3.02 -9.47 12.49
CA ASN A 223 -2.06 -9.29 13.57
C ASN A 223 -1.27 -10.58 13.80
N ARG A 224 -0.02 -10.60 13.32
CA ARG A 224 0.85 -11.79 13.37
C ARG A 224 1.21 -12.18 14.80
N SER A 225 1.33 -11.23 15.71
CA SER A 225 1.68 -11.51 17.11
C SER A 225 0.55 -12.25 17.83
N SER A 226 -0.71 -11.97 17.51
CA SER A 226 -1.85 -12.70 18.06
C SER A 226 -2.00 -14.08 17.44
N PHE A 227 -1.67 -14.22 16.14
CA PHE A 227 -1.72 -15.49 15.43
C PHE A 227 -0.69 -16.49 15.98
N TYR A 228 0.54 -16.04 16.22
CA TYR A 228 1.60 -16.92 16.77
C TYR A 228 1.44 -17.19 18.27
N ARG A 229 0.80 -16.31 19.05
CA ARG A 229 0.46 -16.59 20.44
C ARG A 229 -0.65 -17.63 20.59
N GLY A 230 -1.54 -17.75 19.59
CA GLY A 230 -2.60 -18.77 19.55
C GLY A 230 -2.11 -20.17 19.13
N GLY A 231 -0.90 -20.31 18.58
CA GLY A 231 -0.31 -21.54 18.09
C GLY A 231 0.71 -22.18 19.02
N GLY A 232 0.79 -21.78 20.27
CA GLY A 232 1.74 -22.32 21.25
C GLY A 232 1.34 -23.69 21.76
N GLY A 233 2.22 -24.65 21.70
CA GLY A 233 2.38 -25.98 22.16
C GLY A 233 1.35 -26.68 23.08
N PRO A 234 1.53 -27.98 23.36
CA PRO A 234 0.56 -28.77 24.09
C PRO A 234 0.45 -28.31 25.56
N GLY A 235 -0.59 -27.53 25.88
CA GLY A 235 -0.88 -27.07 27.24
C GLY A 235 -1.49 -25.69 27.41
N GLY A 236 -1.63 -24.88 26.34
CA GLY A 236 -2.22 -23.55 26.44
C GLY A 236 -3.74 -23.58 26.54
N ALA A 237 -4.27 -23.20 27.69
CA ALA A 237 -5.70 -23.01 27.90
C ALA A 237 -6.25 -21.99 26.90
N ARG A 238 -7.30 -22.37 26.17
CA ARG A 238 -8.11 -21.46 25.35
C ARG A 238 -8.73 -20.41 26.26
N GLU A 239 -8.24 -19.18 26.25
CA GLU A 239 -9.01 -18.05 26.73
C GLU A 239 -10.16 -17.84 25.74
N THR A 240 -11.31 -18.37 26.10
CA THR A 240 -12.58 -18.05 25.45
C THR A 240 -12.94 -16.62 25.82
N TYR A 241 -12.94 -15.72 24.85
CA TYR A 241 -13.53 -14.40 24.97
C TYR A 241 -15.03 -14.55 25.19
N ASN A 242 -15.43 -14.57 26.45
CA ASN A 242 -16.82 -14.60 26.86
C ASN A 242 -17.42 -13.21 26.64
N ARG A 243 -18.04 -12.98 25.49
CA ARG A 243 -18.95 -11.87 25.29
C ARG A 243 -20.28 -12.25 25.95
N PRO A 244 -20.79 -11.50 26.92
CA PRO A 244 -22.10 -11.83 27.53
C PRO A 244 -23.20 -11.72 26.45
N GLY A 245 -23.86 -12.81 26.15
CA GLY A 245 -25.12 -12.80 25.38
C GLY A 245 -25.18 -13.54 24.05
N THR A 246 -24.09 -14.16 23.56
CA THR A 246 -24.19 -15.02 22.37
C THR A 246 -23.65 -16.42 22.65
N SER A 247 -24.55 -17.39 22.83
CA SER A 247 -24.19 -18.80 22.83
C SER A 247 -23.79 -19.19 21.40
N VAL A 248 -22.50 -19.15 21.11
CA VAL A 248 -21.97 -19.72 19.86
C VAL A 248 -21.94 -21.24 20.08
N LYS A 249 -22.81 -21.97 19.39
CA LYS A 249 -22.72 -23.43 19.31
C LYS A 249 -21.30 -23.78 18.77
N PRO A 250 -20.63 -24.79 19.36
CA PRO A 250 -19.36 -25.23 18.84
C PRO A 250 -19.54 -25.66 17.38
N PHE A 251 -18.67 -25.16 16.52
CA PHE A 251 -18.64 -25.48 15.09
C PHE A 251 -18.36 -26.99 14.95
N GLN A 252 -19.39 -27.77 14.64
CA GLN A 252 -19.28 -29.16 14.24
C GLN A 252 -18.99 -29.21 12.73
N GLY A 253 -17.72 -29.41 12.38
CA GLY A 253 -17.24 -29.84 11.09
C GLY A 253 -17.88 -29.12 9.91
N ASP A 254 -17.11 -28.22 9.32
CA ASP A 254 -17.46 -27.57 8.05
C ASP A 254 -17.45 -28.60 6.92
N THR A 255 -18.55 -29.24 6.67
CA THR A 255 -18.70 -30.07 5.47
C THR A 255 -18.82 -29.13 4.26
N ARG A 256 -18.06 -29.37 3.20
CA ARG A 256 -18.11 -28.61 1.95
C ARG A 256 -19.54 -28.49 1.40
N ALA A 257 -20.40 -29.46 1.71
CA ALA A 257 -21.84 -29.45 1.40
C ALA A 257 -22.59 -28.29 2.05
N ALA A 258 -22.23 -27.89 3.28
CA ALA A 258 -22.85 -26.78 3.97
C ALA A 258 -22.55 -25.40 3.35
N ARG A 259 -21.52 -25.30 2.52
CA ARG A 259 -21.15 -24.12 1.72
C ARG A 259 -21.66 -24.18 0.28
N GLY A 260 -22.51 -25.13 -0.07
CA GLY A 260 -23.03 -25.27 -1.43
C GLY A 260 -22.08 -25.94 -2.44
N TYR A 261 -20.97 -26.53 -1.97
CA TYR A 261 -20.08 -27.31 -2.83
C TYR A 261 -20.52 -28.78 -2.83
N ALA A 262 -20.59 -29.40 -4.02
CA ALA A 262 -20.87 -30.83 -4.12
C ALA A 262 -19.82 -31.65 -3.34
N GLU A 263 -20.24 -32.71 -2.64
CA GLU A 263 -19.32 -33.61 -1.97
C GLU A 263 -18.29 -34.17 -2.95
N PRO A 264 -17.00 -34.28 -2.54
CA PRO A 264 -16.01 -34.95 -3.36
C PRO A 264 -16.43 -36.39 -3.59
N ARG A 265 -16.63 -36.79 -4.83
CA ARG A 265 -16.79 -38.21 -5.17
C ARG A 265 -15.53 -38.95 -4.79
N ASP A 266 -15.69 -40.17 -4.29
CA ASP A 266 -14.63 -41.08 -3.85
C ASP A 266 -13.39 -41.03 -4.76
N PRO A 267 -12.17 -40.79 -4.23
CA PRO A 267 -10.96 -40.60 -5.01
C PRO A 267 -10.52 -41.81 -5.84
N ARG A 268 -11.21 -42.94 -5.71
CA ARG A 268 -10.88 -44.15 -6.53
C ARG A 268 -11.37 -44.11 -7.95
N GLY A 269 -12.08 -43.07 -8.42
CA GLY A 269 -12.74 -43.07 -9.71
C GLY A 269 -12.55 -41.91 -10.67
N MET A 270 -12.04 -40.73 -10.26
CA MET A 270 -11.89 -39.56 -11.17
C MET A 270 -10.67 -38.72 -10.87
N ARG A 271 -9.67 -38.88 -11.72
CA ARG A 271 -8.56 -37.94 -11.87
C ARG A 271 -9.00 -36.82 -12.80
N SER A 272 -9.55 -35.74 -12.25
CA SER A 272 -9.89 -34.52 -13.01
C SER A 272 -9.47 -33.28 -12.28
N GLY A 273 -8.23 -32.90 -12.41
CA GLY A 273 -7.68 -31.59 -12.06
C GLY A 273 -6.77 -31.12 -13.19
N ALA A 274 -6.59 -29.83 -13.39
CA ALA A 274 -5.74 -29.25 -14.44
C ALA A 274 -4.30 -29.78 -14.44
N PHE A 275 -3.89 -30.48 -13.37
CA PHE A 275 -2.58 -31.14 -13.21
C PHE A 275 -2.66 -32.66 -13.04
N SER A 276 -3.83 -33.29 -13.19
CA SER A 276 -3.97 -34.73 -13.12
C SER A 276 -3.52 -35.36 -14.44
N GLY A 277 -2.31 -35.81 -14.50
CA GLY A 277 -1.70 -36.39 -15.70
C GLY A 277 -0.19 -36.26 -15.75
N TYR A 278 0.38 -35.48 -14.81
CA TYR A 278 1.83 -35.24 -14.73
C TYR A 278 2.51 -36.09 -13.64
N GLU A 279 2.10 -37.33 -13.47
CA GLU A 279 2.70 -38.23 -12.47
C GLU A 279 4.10 -38.72 -12.83
N ARG A 280 4.52 -38.59 -14.09
CA ARG A 280 5.88 -38.95 -14.55
C ARG A 280 6.40 -37.91 -15.53
N GLY A 281 7.65 -37.48 -15.37
CA GLY A 281 8.28 -36.49 -16.25
C GLY A 281 8.36 -36.83 -17.75
N GLY A 282 8.01 -38.07 -18.15
CA GLY A 282 7.87 -38.48 -19.55
C GLY A 282 6.59 -37.97 -20.19
N ASP A 283 5.51 -37.86 -19.43
CA ASP A 283 4.20 -37.47 -19.98
C ASP A 283 4.17 -35.98 -20.35
N ALA A 284 4.88 -35.14 -19.58
CA ALA A 284 5.03 -33.70 -19.86
C ALA A 284 5.74 -33.45 -21.20
N ARG A 285 6.71 -34.28 -21.60
CA ARG A 285 7.39 -34.15 -22.89
C ARG A 285 6.46 -34.50 -24.05
N GLY A 286 5.62 -35.54 -23.92
CA GLY A 286 4.67 -35.97 -24.97
C GLY A 286 3.59 -34.90 -25.25
N PHE A 287 3.16 -34.14 -24.24
CA PHE A 287 2.21 -33.03 -24.41
C PHE A 287 2.88 -31.78 -25.01
N SER A 288 4.14 -31.53 -24.69
CA SER A 288 4.93 -30.43 -25.27
C SER A 288 5.23 -30.66 -26.76
N GLU A 289 5.49 -31.91 -27.18
CA GLU A 289 5.70 -32.26 -28.59
C GLU A 289 4.42 -32.16 -29.41
N ARG A 290 3.27 -32.56 -28.87
CA ARG A 290 1.96 -32.36 -29.53
C ARG A 290 1.59 -30.87 -29.68
N GLY A 291 1.94 -30.01 -28.73
CA GLY A 291 1.76 -28.56 -28.84
C GLY A 291 2.64 -27.93 -29.93
N ARG A 292 3.87 -28.44 -30.12
CA ARG A 292 4.75 -28.00 -31.22
C ARG A 292 4.26 -28.43 -32.59
N ALA A 293 3.69 -29.64 -32.72
CA ALA A 293 3.16 -30.14 -33.98
C ALA A 293 1.93 -29.35 -34.48
N SER A 294 1.13 -28.77 -33.57
CA SER A 294 -0.01 -27.92 -33.95
C SER A 294 0.40 -26.50 -34.40
N PHE A 295 1.60 -26.01 -34.03
CA PHE A 295 2.14 -24.73 -34.50
C PHE A 295 2.94 -24.85 -35.82
N GLY A 296 3.30 -26.03 -36.27
CA GLY A 296 4.10 -26.30 -37.46
C GLY A 296 3.33 -26.51 -38.77
N GLY A 297 1.98 -26.41 -38.77
CA GLY A 297 1.11 -26.77 -39.90
C GLY A 297 0.59 -25.62 -40.77
N GLY A 298 1.27 -24.48 -40.81
CA GLY A 298 0.81 -23.30 -41.55
C GLY A 298 1.85 -22.74 -42.52
N GLY A 299 2.40 -23.57 -43.40
CA GLY A 299 3.33 -23.07 -44.40
C GLY A 299 3.54 -24.09 -45.52
N ALA A 300 2.89 -23.94 -46.65
CA ALA A 300 3.22 -24.23 -48.02
C ALA A 300 2.06 -24.78 -48.81
N ARG A 301 1.39 -23.98 -49.53
CA ARG A 301 0.91 -24.34 -50.89
C ARG A 301 1.11 -23.14 -51.80
N GLY A 302 2.24 -23.17 -52.51
CA GLY A 302 2.45 -22.44 -53.71
C GLY A 302 1.75 -23.17 -54.87
N GLY A 303 1.36 -22.44 -55.81
CA GLY A 303 0.83 -22.84 -57.10
C GLY A 303 0.50 -21.59 -57.85
N GLY A 304 1.20 -21.12 -58.69
CA GLY A 304 1.68 -21.31 -60.00
C GLY A 304 0.58 -21.15 -61.00
N GLY A 305 0.72 -20.16 -61.92
CA GLY A 305 -0.04 -20.20 -63.14
C GLY A 305 -0.40 -18.82 -63.74
N ARG A 306 0.53 -18.29 -64.62
CA ARG A 306 0.25 -17.76 -65.98
C ARG A 306 -1.00 -16.85 -66.12
N GLY A 307 -1.00 -15.65 -66.71
CA GLY A 307 -0.30 -15.22 -67.90
C GLY A 307 -1.23 -14.27 -68.64
N GLY A 308 -0.72 -13.36 -69.42
CA GLY A 308 -1.43 -12.60 -70.44
C GLY A 308 -1.79 -11.17 -69.98
N GLY A 309 -1.21 -10.13 -70.42
CA GLY A 309 -1.04 -9.64 -71.75
C GLY A 309 -2.03 -8.53 -72.00
N GLY A 310 -1.55 -7.29 -72.33
CA GLY A 310 -2.41 -6.33 -72.95
C GLY A 310 -2.15 -4.85 -72.60
N ARG A 311 -1.15 -4.26 -73.20
CA ARG A 311 -1.08 -2.94 -73.86
C ARG A 311 -2.05 -1.81 -73.40
N ARG A 312 -1.31 -0.78 -73.27
CA ARG A 312 -1.64 0.66 -73.30
C ARG A 312 -2.66 1.11 -74.37
N PRO A 313 -3.14 2.36 -74.43
CA PRO A 313 -2.33 3.57 -74.31
C PRO A 313 -2.46 4.35 -72.99
#